data_6781b40ac87c7fe28194f3017fb9596c
#
_entry.id   6781b40ac87c7fe28194f3017fb9596c
#
_cell.length_a   1.000
_cell.length_b   1.000
_cell.length_c   1.000
_cell.angle_alpha   90.00
_cell.angle_beta   90.00
_cell.angle_gamma   90.00
#
_symmetry.space_group_name_H-M   'P 1'
#
loop_
_entity.id
_entity.type
_entity.pdbx_description
1 polymer ?
#
loop_
_entity_poly.entity_id
_entity_poly.type
_entity_poly.pdbx_seq_one_letter_code
_entity_poly.pdbx_strand_id
1 'polypeptide(L)'
;MSSVFDRPVVLETSLEGLQLKGKGKVRDIYDLGDSLLIVATDRISAFDVVLPNGIPGKGAVLTQLSAFWFHWLSDYEDTLRNHFITADVVDFPPSCHQHRSVLEGRSMLVRKATPFPVECIVRGYLSGSGWADYQRSGEICGQALPKGLVESQKLPTPLFTPSTKAEGGAHDMNIPFTAMELLIGSNTAKLVREVSLKVYQRASEYAESKGIIIADTKMEFGLDPSSGQPMLIDEVLTPDSSRFWPRSEYVQGRAQPSFDKQFVRDYLTSIKWDKTPPAPALPDEVVRQTSARYREAYRMLTGT
;
A
#
# COMPACT_ATOMS: atom_id res chain seq x y z
N MET A 1 -22.37 -15.55 -11.37
CA MET A 1 -22.21 -14.23 -10.72
C MET A 1 -21.01 -13.56 -11.35
N SER A 2 -21.09 -12.29 -11.76
CA SER A 2 -19.91 -11.57 -12.26
C SER A 2 -18.89 -11.42 -11.13
N SER A 3 -17.61 -11.58 -11.47
CA SER A 3 -16.52 -11.41 -10.49
C SER A 3 -16.58 -9.99 -9.90
N VAL A 4 -16.23 -9.83 -8.63
CA VAL A 4 -16.12 -8.52 -7.97
C VAL A 4 -15.13 -7.57 -8.69
N PHE A 5 -14.24 -8.15 -9.50
CA PHE A 5 -13.27 -7.42 -10.31
C PHE A 5 -13.83 -6.87 -11.64
N ASP A 6 -15.01 -7.32 -12.06
CA ASP A 6 -15.64 -6.95 -13.35
C ASP A 6 -16.79 -5.95 -13.18
N ARG A 7 -16.86 -5.31 -12.02
CA ARG A 7 -17.85 -4.27 -11.73
C ARG A 7 -17.49 -2.95 -12.42
N PRO A 8 -18.46 -2.04 -12.60
CA PRO A 8 -18.20 -0.71 -13.12
C PRO A 8 -17.10 0.02 -12.34
N VAL A 9 -16.34 0.83 -13.05
CA VAL A 9 -15.27 1.67 -12.45
C VAL A 9 -15.90 2.69 -11.51
N VAL A 10 -15.35 2.78 -10.29
CA VAL A 10 -15.76 3.72 -9.25
C VAL A 10 -14.63 4.71 -9.00
N LEU A 11 -14.82 5.96 -9.42
CA LEU A 11 -13.86 7.04 -9.18
C LEU A 11 -14.17 7.81 -7.90
N GLU A 12 -15.44 7.94 -7.55
CA GLU A 12 -15.89 8.62 -6.35
C GLU A 12 -17.04 7.86 -5.72
N THR A 13 -17.18 8.00 -4.40
CA THR A 13 -18.33 7.47 -3.70
C THR A 13 -19.13 8.60 -3.06
N SER A 14 -20.46 8.44 -3.08
CA SER A 14 -21.42 9.26 -2.34
C SER A 14 -22.46 8.32 -1.76
N LEU A 15 -22.29 7.99 -0.47
CA LEU A 15 -23.12 7.02 0.22
C LEU A 15 -24.11 7.76 1.12
N GLU A 16 -25.34 7.88 0.65
CA GLU A 16 -26.40 8.60 1.38
C GLU A 16 -26.61 8.00 2.78
N GLY A 17 -26.71 8.87 3.78
CA GLY A 17 -26.87 8.46 5.17
C GLY A 17 -25.58 8.05 5.89
N LEU A 18 -24.42 8.02 5.20
CA LEU A 18 -23.12 7.78 5.82
C LEU A 18 -22.28 9.06 5.84
N GLN A 19 -21.62 9.33 6.97
CA GLN A 19 -20.78 10.51 7.13
C GLN A 19 -19.42 10.30 6.48
N LEU A 20 -19.14 11.01 5.38
CA LEU A 20 -17.82 11.04 4.79
C LEU A 20 -16.84 11.72 5.74
N LYS A 21 -15.81 10.98 6.18
CA LYS A 21 -14.74 11.48 7.05
C LYS A 21 -13.61 12.13 6.24
N GLY A 22 -13.30 11.58 5.06
CA GLY A 22 -12.25 12.09 4.20
C GLY A 22 -12.10 11.34 2.89
N LYS A 23 -11.46 12.00 1.93
CA LYS A 23 -11.07 11.42 0.63
C LYS A 23 -9.56 11.46 0.49
N GLY A 24 -8.96 10.29 0.31
CA GLY A 24 -7.56 10.16 -0.07
C GLY A 24 -7.36 10.12 -1.59
N LYS A 25 -6.12 9.92 -2.03
CA LYS A 25 -5.78 9.80 -3.46
C LYS A 25 -6.53 8.65 -4.15
N VAL A 26 -6.78 7.54 -3.42
CA VAL A 26 -7.38 6.31 -3.98
C VAL A 26 -8.48 5.71 -3.10
N ARG A 27 -8.77 6.28 -1.94
CA ARG A 27 -9.76 5.76 -0.97
C ARG A 27 -10.67 6.85 -0.48
N ASP A 28 -11.94 6.48 -0.22
CA ASP A 28 -12.91 7.30 0.50
C ASP A 28 -13.18 6.63 1.86
N ILE A 29 -13.22 7.42 2.92
CA ILE A 29 -13.34 6.91 4.30
C ILE A 29 -14.61 7.49 4.91
N TYR A 30 -15.47 6.61 5.42
CA TYR A 30 -16.71 6.99 6.12
C TYR A 30 -16.61 6.67 7.60
N ASP A 31 -17.17 7.55 8.41
CA ASP A 31 -17.30 7.36 9.86
C ASP A 31 -18.63 6.69 10.19
N LEU A 32 -18.55 5.52 10.83
CA LEU A 32 -19.73 4.74 11.25
C LEU A 32 -19.94 4.74 12.76
N GLY A 33 -19.39 5.74 13.48
CA GLY A 33 -19.44 5.80 14.94
C GLY A 33 -18.28 5.03 15.57
N ASP A 34 -18.44 3.75 15.85
CA ASP A 34 -17.42 2.94 16.52
C ASP A 34 -16.34 2.38 15.56
N SER A 35 -16.58 2.47 14.27
CA SER A 35 -15.71 1.93 13.22
C SER A 35 -15.57 2.90 12.04
N LEU A 36 -14.66 2.57 11.12
CA LEU A 36 -14.55 3.25 9.83
C LEU A 36 -14.87 2.26 8.71
N LEU A 37 -15.50 2.76 7.66
CA LEU A 37 -15.63 2.07 6.39
C LEU A 37 -14.62 2.68 5.42
N ILE A 38 -13.65 1.89 4.99
CA ILE A 38 -12.66 2.27 3.97
C ILE A 38 -13.11 1.72 2.64
N VAL A 39 -13.35 2.60 1.67
CA VAL A 39 -13.76 2.24 0.32
C VAL A 39 -12.62 2.50 -0.65
N ALA A 40 -12.01 1.46 -1.18
CA ALA A 40 -10.99 1.57 -2.20
C ALA A 40 -11.67 1.85 -3.55
N THR A 41 -11.35 2.99 -4.13
CA THR A 41 -11.83 3.37 -5.46
C THR A 41 -10.91 2.82 -6.55
N ASP A 42 -11.33 2.95 -7.79
CA ASP A 42 -10.50 2.58 -8.94
C ASP A 42 -9.60 3.74 -9.41
N ARG A 43 -9.54 4.85 -8.64
CA ARG A 43 -8.57 5.93 -8.90
C ARG A 43 -7.15 5.40 -8.86
N ILE A 44 -6.30 5.93 -9.71
CA ILE A 44 -4.87 5.69 -9.68
C ILE A 44 -4.14 7.03 -9.56
N SER A 45 -3.08 7.05 -8.77
CA SER A 45 -2.19 8.20 -8.64
C SER A 45 -0.77 7.81 -9.02
N ALA A 46 -0.07 8.70 -9.69
CA ALA A 46 1.35 8.59 -9.97
C ALA A 46 2.01 9.94 -9.75
N PHE A 47 3.22 9.95 -9.18
CA PHE A 47 3.94 11.17 -8.83
C PHE A 47 3.08 12.16 -8.00
N ASP A 48 2.32 11.62 -7.04
CA ASP A 48 1.38 12.32 -6.16
C ASP A 48 0.17 12.99 -6.82
N VAL A 49 -0.01 12.85 -8.13
CA VAL A 49 -1.16 13.35 -8.87
C VAL A 49 -2.14 12.22 -9.18
N VAL A 50 -3.43 12.45 -8.92
CA VAL A 50 -4.51 11.52 -9.30
C VAL A 50 -4.79 11.69 -10.79
N LEU A 51 -4.81 10.55 -11.52
CA LEU A 51 -5.09 10.54 -12.95
C LEU A 51 -6.62 10.55 -13.21
N PRO A 52 -7.06 11.09 -14.36
CA PRO A 52 -8.48 11.17 -14.67
C PRO A 52 -9.13 9.80 -14.94
N ASN A 53 -8.35 8.81 -15.38
CA ASN A 53 -8.85 7.46 -15.62
C ASN A 53 -8.90 6.64 -14.32
N GLY A 54 -9.89 5.74 -14.23
CA GLY A 54 -9.88 4.64 -13.27
C GLY A 54 -9.30 3.36 -13.86
N ILE A 55 -8.74 2.52 -13.02
CA ILE A 55 -8.26 1.19 -13.40
C ILE A 55 -9.32 0.16 -12.99
N PRO A 56 -10.00 -0.50 -13.97
CA PRO A 56 -11.10 -1.44 -13.67
C PRO A 56 -10.68 -2.53 -12.68
N GLY A 57 -11.44 -2.67 -11.58
CA GLY A 57 -11.23 -3.69 -10.56
C GLY A 57 -10.09 -3.40 -9.57
N LYS A 58 -9.36 -2.27 -9.71
CA LYS A 58 -8.24 -1.92 -8.84
C LYS A 58 -8.65 -1.86 -7.38
N GLY A 59 -9.73 -1.14 -7.07
CA GLY A 59 -10.21 -1.01 -5.69
C GLY A 59 -10.54 -2.36 -5.06
N ALA A 60 -11.14 -3.27 -5.84
CA ALA A 60 -11.42 -4.63 -5.37
C ALA A 60 -10.14 -5.42 -5.11
N VAL A 61 -9.15 -5.36 -6.01
CA VAL A 61 -7.86 -6.04 -5.80
C VAL A 61 -7.18 -5.55 -4.53
N LEU A 62 -7.11 -4.24 -4.30
CA LEU A 62 -6.47 -3.67 -3.11
C LEU A 62 -7.15 -4.14 -1.81
N THR A 63 -8.48 -4.09 -1.77
CA THR A 63 -9.24 -4.52 -0.60
C THR A 63 -9.09 -6.02 -0.32
N GLN A 64 -9.25 -6.85 -1.37
CA GLN A 64 -9.18 -8.30 -1.21
C GLN A 64 -7.77 -8.77 -0.84
N LEU A 65 -6.72 -8.14 -1.37
CA LEU A 65 -5.33 -8.41 -0.93
C LEU A 65 -5.09 -7.97 0.50
N SER A 66 -5.55 -6.77 0.89
CA SER A 66 -5.41 -6.31 2.28
C SER A 66 -6.13 -7.27 3.24
N ALA A 67 -7.36 -7.68 2.94
CA ALA A 67 -8.12 -8.63 3.74
C ALA A 67 -7.40 -9.99 3.85
N PHE A 68 -6.89 -10.52 2.74
CA PHE A 68 -6.09 -11.74 2.72
C PHE A 68 -4.89 -11.62 3.67
N TRP A 69 -4.10 -10.55 3.56
CA TRP A 69 -2.91 -10.36 4.38
C TRP A 69 -3.23 -10.11 5.85
N PHE A 70 -4.29 -9.34 6.16
CA PHE A 70 -4.70 -9.14 7.54
C PHE A 70 -5.11 -10.44 8.22
N HIS A 71 -5.86 -11.30 7.54
CA HIS A 71 -6.18 -12.63 8.05
C HIS A 71 -4.92 -13.48 8.22
N TRP A 72 -4.09 -13.57 7.18
CA TRP A 72 -2.88 -14.37 7.19
C TRP A 72 -1.90 -13.94 8.30
N LEU A 73 -1.75 -12.64 8.52
CA LEU A 73 -0.91 -12.10 9.59
C LEU A 73 -1.49 -12.37 10.99
N SER A 74 -2.81 -12.50 11.11
CA SER A 74 -3.47 -12.80 12.41
C SER A 74 -3.15 -14.18 12.95
N ASP A 75 -2.65 -15.10 12.11
CA ASP A 75 -2.21 -16.44 12.54
C ASP A 75 -0.85 -16.41 13.29
N TYR A 76 -0.19 -15.26 13.35
CA TYR A 76 1.11 -15.09 14.00
C TYR A 76 0.99 -14.20 15.24
N GLU A 77 1.26 -14.76 16.42
CA GLU A 77 1.14 -14.07 17.72
C GLU A 77 2.10 -12.89 17.89
N ASP A 78 3.24 -12.89 17.20
CA ASP A 78 4.27 -11.85 17.29
C ASP A 78 4.08 -10.70 16.28
N THR A 79 2.96 -10.69 15.54
CA THR A 79 2.49 -9.54 14.79
C THR A 79 1.58 -8.69 15.67
N LEU A 80 1.60 -7.38 15.47
CA LEU A 80 0.65 -6.51 16.16
C LEU A 80 -0.77 -6.79 15.70
N ARG A 81 -1.73 -6.49 16.59
CA ARG A 81 -3.13 -6.40 16.18
C ARG A 81 -3.24 -5.50 14.96
N ASN A 82 -4.21 -5.80 14.12
CA ASN A 82 -4.56 -4.95 13.00
C ASN A 82 -5.97 -4.39 13.17
N HIS A 83 -6.27 -3.37 12.40
CA HIS A 83 -7.55 -2.68 12.48
C HIS A 83 -8.69 -3.40 11.73
N PHE A 84 -8.38 -4.41 10.93
CA PHE A 84 -9.34 -5.09 10.07
C PHE A 84 -10.43 -5.80 10.90
N ILE A 85 -11.68 -5.66 10.46
CA ILE A 85 -12.83 -6.37 11.03
C ILE A 85 -13.37 -7.35 10.00
N THR A 86 -13.83 -6.85 8.85
CA THR A 86 -14.36 -7.67 7.75
C THR A 86 -14.34 -6.91 6.43
N ALA A 87 -14.34 -7.62 5.31
CA ALA A 87 -14.57 -7.10 3.96
C ALA A 87 -15.86 -7.65 3.33
N ASP A 88 -16.63 -8.43 4.08
CA ASP A 88 -17.94 -8.89 3.61
C ASP A 88 -19.03 -7.87 3.98
N VAL A 89 -19.72 -7.36 2.95
CA VAL A 89 -20.78 -6.36 3.14
C VAL A 89 -21.96 -6.89 3.98
N VAL A 90 -22.13 -8.21 4.06
CA VAL A 90 -23.17 -8.83 4.90
C VAL A 90 -22.95 -8.53 6.39
N ASP A 91 -21.67 -8.44 6.78
CA ASP A 91 -21.27 -8.16 8.18
C ASP A 91 -21.15 -6.66 8.48
N PHE A 92 -21.36 -5.79 7.49
CA PHE A 92 -21.33 -4.34 7.70
C PHE A 92 -22.60 -3.87 8.46
N PRO A 93 -22.56 -2.73 9.15
CA PRO A 93 -23.75 -2.13 9.77
C PRO A 93 -24.90 -1.98 8.74
N PRO A 94 -26.15 -2.12 9.19
CA PRO A 94 -27.33 -2.08 8.29
C PRO A 94 -27.40 -0.84 7.40
N SER A 95 -26.88 0.30 7.87
CA SER A 95 -26.82 1.54 7.07
C SER A 95 -25.96 1.41 5.81
N CYS A 96 -25.08 0.41 5.73
CA CYS A 96 -24.24 0.15 4.55
C CYS A 96 -24.95 -0.71 3.50
N HIS A 97 -25.94 -1.51 3.90
CA HIS A 97 -26.49 -2.57 3.02
C HIS A 97 -27.19 -2.00 1.79
N GLN A 98 -27.82 -0.83 1.86
CA GLN A 98 -28.41 -0.16 0.69
C GLN A 98 -27.37 0.21 -0.39
N HIS A 99 -26.09 0.30 -0.01
CA HIS A 99 -24.96 0.63 -0.88
C HIS A 99 -24.17 -0.60 -1.35
N ARG A 100 -24.70 -1.82 -1.14
CA ARG A 100 -24.00 -3.07 -1.45
C ARG A 100 -23.41 -3.11 -2.86
N SER A 101 -24.14 -2.60 -3.86
CA SER A 101 -23.70 -2.59 -5.26
C SER A 101 -22.37 -1.85 -5.48
N VAL A 102 -22.10 -0.82 -4.68
CA VAL A 102 -20.85 -0.04 -4.71
C VAL A 102 -19.80 -0.65 -3.80
N LEU A 103 -20.19 -1.10 -2.60
CA LEU A 103 -19.26 -1.48 -1.52
C LEU A 103 -18.67 -2.87 -1.68
N GLU A 104 -19.41 -3.80 -2.27
CA GLU A 104 -19.03 -5.21 -2.31
C GLU A 104 -17.71 -5.44 -3.04
N GLY A 105 -16.80 -6.13 -2.36
CA GLY A 105 -15.48 -6.49 -2.86
C GLY A 105 -14.42 -5.40 -2.74
N ARG A 106 -14.80 -4.11 -2.61
CA ARG A 106 -13.87 -2.96 -2.57
C ARG A 106 -13.83 -2.20 -1.26
N SER A 107 -14.50 -2.71 -0.24
CA SER A 107 -14.61 -2.01 1.04
C SER A 107 -14.23 -2.90 2.19
N MET A 108 -13.72 -2.31 3.25
CA MET A 108 -13.45 -3.01 4.50
C MET A 108 -13.93 -2.18 5.68
N LEU A 109 -14.54 -2.86 6.64
CA LEU A 109 -14.87 -2.33 7.95
C LEU A 109 -13.65 -2.47 8.84
N VAL A 110 -13.26 -1.40 9.52
CA VAL A 110 -12.05 -1.38 10.34
C VAL A 110 -12.27 -0.68 11.67
N ARG A 111 -11.48 -1.05 12.68
CA ARG A 111 -11.42 -0.35 13.96
C ARG A 111 -10.84 1.04 13.77
N LYS A 112 -11.30 1.99 14.56
CA LYS A 112 -10.68 3.31 14.61
C LYS A 112 -9.32 3.24 15.29
N ALA A 113 -8.39 4.02 14.77
CA ALA A 113 -7.07 4.24 15.35
C ALA A 113 -6.69 5.71 15.18
N THR A 114 -5.80 6.20 16.04
CA THR A 114 -5.11 7.47 15.82
C THR A 114 -3.84 7.20 15.02
N PRO A 115 -3.77 7.56 13.71
CA PRO A 115 -2.61 7.27 12.88
C PRO A 115 -1.35 7.94 13.42
N PHE A 116 -0.21 7.25 13.34
CA PHE A 116 1.07 7.88 13.57
C PHE A 116 1.46 8.77 12.38
N PRO A 117 2.16 9.89 12.62
CA PRO A 117 2.59 10.82 11.56
C PRO A 117 3.82 10.31 10.79
N VAL A 118 3.99 9.01 10.70
CA VAL A 118 5.11 8.34 10.05
C VAL A 118 4.63 7.15 9.23
N GLU A 119 5.32 6.87 8.15
CA GLU A 119 5.18 5.65 7.37
C GLU A 119 6.34 4.71 7.65
N CYS A 120 6.07 3.43 7.73
CA CYS A 120 7.05 2.38 8.04
C CYS A 120 7.38 1.61 6.77
N ILE A 121 8.53 1.90 6.16
CA ILE A 121 8.96 1.26 4.93
C ILE A 121 10.01 0.22 5.26
N VAL A 122 9.84 -1.00 4.77
CA VAL A 122 10.86 -2.05 4.82
C VAL A 122 11.31 -2.36 3.40
N ARG A 123 12.63 -2.37 3.21
CA ARG A 123 13.26 -2.63 1.90
C ARG A 123 14.11 -3.89 1.98
N GLY A 124 13.79 -4.88 1.18
CA GLY A 124 14.64 -6.06 0.98
C GLY A 124 15.53 -5.94 -0.26
N TYR A 125 15.24 -4.96 -1.12
CA TYR A 125 15.97 -4.68 -2.34
C TYR A 125 16.20 -3.17 -2.49
N LEU A 126 17.27 -2.83 -3.19
CA LEU A 126 17.69 -1.44 -3.40
C LEU A 126 16.96 -0.84 -4.61
N SER A 127 15.81 -0.20 -4.40
CA SER A 127 14.96 0.33 -5.47
C SER A 127 14.30 1.67 -5.10
N GLY A 128 13.73 2.36 -6.10
CA GLY A 128 12.96 3.59 -5.92
C GLY A 128 13.73 4.69 -5.18
N SER A 129 13.11 5.32 -4.18
CA SER A 129 13.76 6.39 -3.39
C SER A 129 14.99 5.89 -2.64
N GLY A 130 14.99 4.63 -2.19
CA GLY A 130 16.16 4.03 -1.54
C GLY A 130 17.36 3.93 -2.47
N TRP A 131 17.16 3.56 -3.74
CA TRP A 131 18.22 3.57 -4.74
C TRP A 131 18.73 4.99 -5.02
N ALA A 132 17.83 5.96 -5.17
CA ALA A 132 18.20 7.36 -5.37
C ALA A 132 19.01 7.93 -4.20
N ASP A 133 18.63 7.63 -2.96
CA ASP A 133 19.38 8.04 -1.76
C ASP A 133 20.76 7.40 -1.71
N TYR A 134 20.84 6.09 -1.96
CA TYR A 134 22.11 5.37 -2.01
C TYR A 134 23.06 5.92 -3.08
N GLN A 135 22.56 6.21 -4.28
CA GLN A 135 23.38 6.83 -5.33
C GLN A 135 23.92 8.21 -4.93
N ARG A 136 23.14 8.97 -4.18
CA ARG A 136 23.51 10.32 -3.76
C ARG A 136 24.54 10.33 -2.62
N SER A 137 24.39 9.45 -1.63
CA SER A 137 25.14 9.54 -0.37
C SER A 137 25.78 8.23 0.09
N GLY A 138 25.44 7.09 -0.50
CA GLY A 138 25.84 5.77 0.01
C GLY A 138 25.03 5.33 1.23
N GLU A 139 24.00 6.07 1.61
CA GLU A 139 23.20 5.85 2.81
C GLU A 139 21.69 5.90 2.50
N ILE A 140 20.88 5.26 3.35
CA ILE A 140 19.43 5.41 3.38
C ILE A 140 18.99 5.66 4.82
N CYS A 141 18.27 6.74 5.08
CA CYS A 141 17.81 7.13 6.42
C CYS A 141 18.98 7.20 7.46
N GLY A 142 20.17 7.65 7.05
CA GLY A 142 21.37 7.71 7.89
C GLY A 142 22.02 6.35 8.15
N GLN A 143 21.62 5.30 7.45
CA GLN A 143 22.23 3.98 7.53
C GLN A 143 23.17 3.78 6.34
N ALA A 144 24.48 3.72 6.59
CA ALA A 144 25.49 3.49 5.58
C ALA A 144 25.38 2.08 5.00
N LEU A 145 25.45 1.96 3.68
CA LEU A 145 25.42 0.69 2.97
C LEU A 145 26.76 0.37 2.32
N PRO A 146 27.05 -0.92 2.05
CA PRO A 146 28.24 -1.33 1.33
C PRO A 146 28.39 -0.59 0.00
N LYS A 147 29.63 -0.27 -0.39
CA LYS A 147 29.91 0.33 -1.69
C LYS A 147 29.74 -0.68 -2.82
N GLY A 148 29.34 -0.19 -3.99
CA GLY A 148 29.24 -1.01 -5.20
C GLY A 148 27.93 -1.78 -5.35
N LEU A 149 26.90 -1.48 -4.54
CA LEU A 149 25.58 -2.01 -4.76
C LEU A 149 24.99 -1.46 -6.05
N VAL A 150 24.20 -2.28 -6.73
CA VAL A 150 23.54 -1.93 -7.99
C VAL A 150 22.03 -1.85 -7.82
N GLU A 151 21.34 -1.22 -8.77
CA GLU A 151 19.89 -1.10 -8.76
C GLU A 151 19.21 -2.47 -8.65
N SER A 152 18.14 -2.54 -7.88
CA SER A 152 17.37 -3.78 -7.62
C SER A 152 18.15 -4.91 -6.96
N GLN A 153 19.35 -4.66 -6.44
CA GLN A 153 20.10 -5.67 -5.71
C GLN A 153 19.40 -6.05 -4.40
N LYS A 154 19.35 -7.36 -4.11
CA LYS A 154 18.86 -7.86 -2.81
C LYS A 154 19.81 -7.40 -1.71
N LEU A 155 19.26 -6.81 -0.66
CA LEU A 155 20.04 -6.39 0.53
C LEU A 155 20.37 -7.63 1.38
N PRO A 156 21.53 -7.65 2.04
CA PRO A 156 21.91 -8.76 2.93
C PRO A 156 20.91 -8.99 4.07
N THR A 157 20.34 -7.90 4.57
CA THR A 157 19.25 -7.89 5.56
C THR A 157 18.23 -6.83 5.15
N PRO A 158 16.93 -7.07 5.38
CA PRO A 158 15.91 -6.05 5.15
C PRO A 158 16.20 -4.78 5.96
N LEU A 159 16.03 -3.64 5.32
CA LEU A 159 16.32 -2.33 5.90
C LEU A 159 15.02 -1.63 6.28
N PHE A 160 14.89 -1.18 7.52
CA PHE A 160 13.80 -0.33 7.96
C PHE A 160 14.13 1.14 7.70
N THR A 161 13.31 1.81 6.90
CA THR A 161 13.52 3.18 6.40
C THR A 161 12.24 4.00 6.56
N PRO A 162 11.99 4.57 7.75
CA PRO A 162 10.78 5.35 7.97
C PRO A 162 10.77 6.63 7.13
N SER A 163 9.57 7.11 6.82
CA SER A 163 9.34 8.42 6.20
C SER A 163 8.33 9.25 6.98
N THR A 164 8.34 10.54 6.78
CA THR A 164 7.26 11.41 7.25
C THR A 164 6.00 11.10 6.46
N LYS A 165 4.85 11.34 7.06
CA LYS A 165 3.56 11.38 6.38
C LYS A 165 3.30 12.85 6.05
N ALA A 166 3.56 13.23 4.81
CA ALA A 166 3.47 14.63 4.40
C ALA A 166 2.02 15.11 4.38
N GLU A 167 1.80 16.32 4.90
CA GLU A 167 0.52 17.04 4.84
C GLU A 167 0.57 18.12 3.77
N GLY A 168 -0.60 18.49 3.23
CA GLY A 168 -0.75 19.68 2.39
C GLY A 168 -0.07 19.63 1.02
N GLY A 169 0.21 18.45 0.46
CA GLY A 169 0.79 18.30 -0.89
C GLY A 169 2.33 18.29 -0.92
N ALA A 170 2.98 18.27 0.23
CA ALA A 170 4.42 17.97 0.32
C ALA A 170 4.68 16.49 0.00
N HIS A 171 5.92 16.16 -0.37
CA HIS A 171 6.34 14.76 -0.58
C HIS A 171 6.80 14.13 0.72
N ASP A 172 6.50 12.83 0.88
CA ASP A 172 7.04 12.03 1.97
C ASP A 172 8.56 12.00 1.90
N MET A 173 9.21 12.27 3.02
CA MET A 173 10.67 12.30 3.11
C MET A 173 11.18 11.16 3.98
N ASN A 174 12.17 10.42 3.50
CA ASN A 174 12.90 9.47 4.31
C ASN A 174 13.54 10.17 5.50
N ILE A 175 13.33 9.65 6.72
CA ILE A 175 13.87 10.20 7.96
C ILE A 175 14.72 9.16 8.69
N PRO A 176 15.74 9.59 9.49
CA PRO A 176 16.45 8.66 10.34
C PRO A 176 15.55 8.11 11.44
N PHE A 177 15.86 6.90 11.93
CA PHE A 177 15.06 6.25 12.97
C PHE A 177 14.93 7.09 14.25
N THR A 178 15.99 7.84 14.59
CA THR A 178 15.96 8.77 15.74
C THR A 178 14.92 9.88 15.60
N ALA A 179 14.64 10.35 14.38
CA ALA A 179 13.58 11.32 14.16
C ALA A 179 12.17 10.67 14.35
N MET A 180 12.00 9.41 13.92
CA MET A 180 10.78 8.66 14.21
C MET A 180 10.58 8.48 15.74
N GLU A 181 11.66 8.19 16.49
CA GLU A 181 11.58 8.06 17.96
C GLU A 181 11.11 9.37 18.64
N LEU A 182 11.48 10.52 18.10
CA LEU A 182 11.01 11.82 18.61
C LEU A 182 9.52 12.05 18.30
N LEU A 183 9.00 11.52 17.19
CA LEU A 183 7.61 11.71 16.76
C LEU A 183 6.63 10.80 17.51
N ILE A 184 6.98 9.54 17.75
CA ILE A 184 6.04 8.55 18.30
C ILE A 184 6.51 7.88 19.59
N GLY A 185 7.65 8.31 20.14
CA GLY A 185 8.26 7.74 21.35
C GLY A 185 9.13 6.51 21.05
N SER A 186 10.26 6.39 21.79
CA SER A 186 11.29 5.38 21.52
C SER A 186 10.76 3.94 21.63
N ASN A 187 9.94 3.63 22.65
CA ASN A 187 9.38 2.27 22.82
C ASN A 187 8.45 1.89 21.67
N THR A 188 7.55 2.79 21.29
CA THR A 188 6.63 2.60 20.16
C THR A 188 7.40 2.44 18.85
N ALA A 189 8.39 3.30 18.61
CA ALA A 189 9.20 3.24 17.39
C ALA A 189 9.97 1.91 17.27
N LYS A 190 10.56 1.42 18.35
CA LYS A 190 11.24 0.12 18.38
C LYS A 190 10.30 -1.04 18.11
N LEU A 191 9.13 -1.06 18.76
CA LEU A 191 8.12 -2.08 18.56
C LEU A 191 7.62 -2.10 17.10
N VAL A 192 7.24 -0.94 16.57
CA VAL A 192 6.74 -0.82 15.20
C VAL A 192 7.81 -1.22 14.18
N ARG A 193 9.08 -0.86 14.39
CA ARG A 193 10.19 -1.31 13.54
C ARG A 193 10.34 -2.82 13.56
N GLU A 194 10.35 -3.42 14.74
CA GLU A 194 10.50 -4.89 14.89
C GLU A 194 9.38 -5.63 14.17
N VAL A 195 8.13 -5.21 14.40
CA VAL A 195 6.97 -5.82 13.75
C VAL A 195 7.00 -5.62 12.25
N SER A 196 7.35 -4.42 11.77
CA SER A 196 7.46 -4.16 10.32
C SER A 196 8.46 -5.11 9.64
N LEU A 197 9.61 -5.34 10.27
CA LEU A 197 10.62 -6.26 9.75
C LEU A 197 10.12 -7.71 9.74
N LYS A 198 9.42 -8.16 10.80
CA LYS A 198 8.83 -9.51 10.88
C LYS A 198 7.74 -9.71 9.83
N VAL A 199 6.83 -8.75 9.71
CA VAL A 199 5.76 -8.77 8.68
C VAL A 199 6.38 -8.87 7.28
N TYR A 200 7.36 -8.00 6.99
CA TYR A 200 8.05 -8.02 5.70
C TYR A 200 8.72 -9.37 5.43
N GLN A 201 9.49 -9.89 6.38
CA GLN A 201 10.23 -11.15 6.20
C GLN A 201 9.27 -12.29 5.85
N ARG A 202 8.23 -12.49 6.67
CA ARG A 202 7.25 -13.56 6.46
C ARG A 202 6.50 -13.42 5.15
N ALA A 203 6.02 -12.20 4.87
CA ALA A 203 5.29 -11.94 3.64
C ALA A 203 6.17 -12.14 2.40
N SER A 204 7.46 -11.77 2.48
CA SER A 204 8.41 -11.97 1.38
C SER A 204 8.67 -13.44 1.10
N GLU A 205 8.85 -14.26 2.14
CA GLU A 205 9.03 -15.72 2.01
C GLU A 205 7.79 -16.36 1.37
N TYR A 206 6.59 -16.00 1.84
CA TYR A 206 5.35 -16.47 1.25
C TYR A 206 5.20 -16.04 -0.21
N ALA A 207 5.36 -14.74 -0.51
CA ALA A 207 5.22 -14.21 -1.86
C ALA A 207 6.25 -14.80 -2.83
N GLU A 208 7.50 -15.03 -2.37
CA GLU A 208 8.53 -15.67 -3.17
C GLU A 208 8.16 -17.12 -3.53
N SER A 209 7.49 -17.86 -2.64
CA SER A 209 6.93 -19.18 -2.94
C SER A 209 5.82 -19.16 -3.99
N LYS A 210 5.17 -18.01 -4.16
CA LYS A 210 4.13 -17.75 -5.16
C LYS A 210 4.67 -17.09 -6.45
N GLY A 211 5.98 -16.92 -6.57
CA GLY A 211 6.62 -16.32 -7.74
C GLY A 211 6.66 -14.79 -7.74
N ILE A 212 6.42 -14.14 -6.60
CA ILE A 212 6.47 -12.70 -6.45
C ILE A 212 7.58 -12.30 -5.48
N ILE A 213 8.43 -11.37 -5.89
CA ILE A 213 9.38 -10.68 -5.03
C ILE A 213 8.70 -9.42 -4.48
N ILE A 214 8.64 -9.28 -3.16
CA ILE A 214 8.30 -8.01 -2.50
C ILE A 214 9.61 -7.24 -2.31
N ALA A 215 9.85 -6.26 -3.16
CA ALA A 215 11.09 -5.49 -3.11
C ALA A 215 11.13 -4.53 -1.91
N ASP A 216 10.04 -3.85 -1.68
CA ASP A 216 9.76 -3.03 -0.50
C ASP A 216 8.27 -2.99 -0.22
N THR A 217 7.93 -2.61 0.99
CA THR A 217 6.54 -2.36 1.39
C THR A 217 6.46 -1.21 2.37
N LYS A 218 5.40 -0.42 2.25
CA LYS A 218 5.02 0.65 3.15
C LYS A 218 3.87 0.15 4.02
N MET A 219 4.02 0.32 5.32
CA MET A 219 2.98 0.02 6.32
C MET A 219 2.67 1.27 7.13
N GLU A 220 1.43 1.40 7.55
CA GLU A 220 0.98 2.44 8.45
C GLU A 220 0.54 1.83 9.78
N PHE A 221 0.83 2.54 10.86
CA PHE A 221 0.43 2.16 12.21
C PHE A 221 -0.30 3.30 12.89
N GLY A 222 -1.12 2.94 13.87
CA GLY A 222 -1.83 3.91 14.69
C GLY A 222 -2.02 3.38 16.10
N LEU A 223 -2.41 4.26 16.98
CA LEU A 223 -2.73 3.92 18.36
C LEU A 223 -4.19 3.48 18.46
N ASP A 224 -4.43 2.30 19.01
CA ASP A 224 -5.76 1.85 19.39
C ASP A 224 -6.24 2.67 20.60
N PRO A 225 -7.30 3.47 20.46
CA PRO A 225 -7.78 4.32 21.56
C PRO A 225 -8.29 3.53 22.75
N SER A 226 -8.67 2.27 22.57
CA SER A 226 -9.21 1.43 23.65
C SER A 226 -8.14 0.79 24.51
N SER A 227 -7.01 0.40 23.92
CA SER A 227 -5.93 -0.30 24.61
C SER A 227 -4.67 0.53 24.81
N GLY A 228 -4.53 1.65 24.09
CA GLY A 228 -3.30 2.44 24.05
C GLY A 228 -2.13 1.72 23.37
N GLN A 229 -2.38 0.63 22.64
CA GLN A 229 -1.34 -0.14 21.96
C GLN A 229 -1.29 0.19 20.47
N PRO A 230 -0.11 0.14 19.84
CA PRO A 230 0.02 0.25 18.39
C PRO A 230 -0.71 -0.89 17.67
N MET A 231 -1.35 -0.58 16.54
CA MET A 231 -1.91 -1.57 15.62
C MET A 231 -1.56 -1.22 14.18
N LEU A 232 -1.50 -2.24 13.33
CA LEU A 232 -1.34 -2.08 11.87
C LEU A 232 -2.65 -1.57 11.27
N ILE A 233 -2.58 -0.51 10.48
CA ILE A 233 -3.75 0.14 9.89
C ILE A 233 -3.57 0.32 8.37
N ASP A 234 -4.59 0.88 7.73
CA ASP A 234 -4.65 1.20 6.31
C ASP A 234 -4.69 -0.04 5.43
N GLU A 235 -3.96 -0.06 4.31
CA GLU A 235 -3.75 -1.25 3.49
C GLU A 235 -2.41 -1.90 3.83
N VAL A 236 -2.29 -3.18 3.55
CA VAL A 236 -1.05 -3.92 3.79
C VAL A 236 -0.70 -4.81 2.60
N LEU A 237 0.57 -4.75 2.16
CA LEU A 237 1.15 -5.67 1.18
C LEU A 237 0.32 -5.75 -0.13
N THR A 238 -0.10 -4.59 -0.62
CA THR A 238 -0.82 -4.45 -1.89
C THR A 238 0.10 -3.86 -2.97
N PRO A 239 -0.27 -3.94 -4.26
CA PRO A 239 0.49 -3.28 -5.31
C PRO A 239 0.57 -1.75 -5.18
N ASP A 240 -0.26 -1.12 -4.35
CA ASP A 240 -0.21 0.32 -4.08
C ASP A 240 0.78 0.67 -2.96
N SER A 241 0.90 -0.19 -1.96
CA SER A 241 1.81 -0.01 -0.81
C SER A 241 3.15 -0.71 -0.98
N SER A 242 3.33 -1.56 -2.01
CA SER A 242 4.50 -2.42 -2.18
C SER A 242 4.96 -2.46 -3.64
N ARG A 243 6.26 -2.71 -3.85
CA ARG A 243 6.78 -3.09 -5.18
C ARG A 243 6.80 -4.60 -5.30
N PHE A 244 5.97 -5.12 -6.20
CA PHE A 244 5.89 -6.53 -6.52
C PHE A 244 6.54 -6.80 -7.87
N TRP A 245 7.58 -7.64 -7.89
CA TRP A 245 8.28 -8.03 -9.10
C TRP A 245 8.02 -9.49 -9.46
N PRO A 246 7.83 -9.84 -10.74
CA PRO A 246 7.83 -11.23 -11.17
C PRO A 246 9.19 -11.86 -10.89
N ARG A 247 9.24 -12.91 -10.06
CA ARG A 247 10.48 -13.59 -9.72
C ARG A 247 11.19 -14.16 -10.96
N SER A 248 10.43 -14.62 -11.93
CA SER A 248 10.94 -15.19 -13.19
C SER A 248 11.66 -14.18 -14.09
N GLU A 249 11.36 -12.88 -13.92
CA GLU A 249 11.93 -11.82 -14.75
C GLU A 249 12.97 -10.96 -14.01
N TYR A 250 13.21 -11.29 -12.73
CA TYR A 250 14.12 -10.52 -11.89
C TYR A 250 15.58 -10.61 -12.37
N VAL A 251 16.20 -9.46 -12.59
CA VAL A 251 17.63 -9.31 -12.92
C VAL A 251 18.19 -8.11 -12.19
N GLN A 252 19.15 -8.33 -11.29
CA GLN A 252 19.79 -7.21 -10.57
C GLN A 252 20.59 -6.31 -11.54
N GLY A 253 20.76 -5.05 -11.16
CA GLY A 253 21.51 -4.06 -11.93
C GLY A 253 20.64 -3.24 -12.91
N ARG A 254 19.34 -3.42 -12.88
CA ARG A 254 18.39 -2.64 -13.70
C ARG A 254 17.04 -2.47 -13.01
N ALA A 255 16.23 -1.53 -13.50
CA ALA A 255 14.82 -1.44 -13.12
C ALA A 255 14.07 -2.74 -13.48
N GLN A 256 13.10 -3.13 -12.64
CA GLN A 256 12.37 -4.38 -12.78
C GLN A 256 10.98 -4.17 -13.38
N PRO A 257 10.47 -5.12 -14.17
CA PRO A 257 9.04 -5.23 -14.42
C PRO A 257 8.29 -5.36 -13.09
N SER A 258 7.10 -4.79 -13.01
CA SER A 258 6.36 -4.73 -11.75
C SER A 258 4.88 -4.97 -11.94
N PHE A 259 4.23 -5.49 -10.90
CA PHE A 259 2.77 -5.63 -10.82
C PHE A 259 2.08 -4.37 -10.26
N ASP A 260 2.87 -3.32 -9.96
CA ASP A 260 2.40 -2.06 -9.39
C ASP A 260 2.17 -0.97 -10.44
N LYS A 261 2.22 0.29 -9.99
CA LYS A 261 2.07 1.49 -10.81
C LYS A 261 3.24 1.79 -11.77
N GLN A 262 4.26 0.92 -11.83
CA GLN A 262 5.47 1.22 -12.64
C GLN A 262 5.12 1.38 -14.12
N PHE A 263 4.23 0.53 -14.64
CA PHE A 263 3.78 0.63 -16.03
C PHE A 263 3.13 2.00 -16.35
N VAL A 264 2.34 2.52 -15.42
CA VAL A 264 1.76 3.88 -15.56
C VAL A 264 2.85 4.95 -15.48
N ARG A 265 3.80 4.80 -14.54
CA ARG A 265 4.92 5.76 -14.41
C ARG A 265 5.81 5.79 -15.66
N ASP A 266 6.08 4.61 -16.23
CA ASP A 266 6.88 4.49 -17.45
C ASP A 266 6.20 5.18 -18.63
N TYR A 267 4.89 4.98 -18.79
CA TYR A 267 4.11 5.69 -19.80
C TYR A 267 4.17 7.21 -19.59
N LEU A 268 3.88 7.70 -18.38
CA LEU A 268 3.91 9.14 -18.07
C LEU A 268 5.29 9.75 -18.28
N THR A 269 6.35 8.99 -18.02
CA THR A 269 7.73 9.41 -18.28
C THR A 269 8.03 9.45 -19.78
N SER A 270 7.54 8.48 -20.55
CA SER A 270 7.74 8.40 -22.00
C SER A 270 7.15 9.58 -22.76
N ILE A 271 6.01 10.08 -22.28
CA ILE A 271 5.35 11.29 -22.84
C ILE A 271 5.93 12.59 -22.29
N LYS A 272 6.97 12.53 -21.44
CA LYS A 272 7.65 13.67 -20.80
C LYS A 272 6.69 14.60 -20.04
N TRP A 273 5.68 14.01 -19.38
CA TRP A 273 4.80 14.80 -18.52
C TRP A 273 5.60 15.39 -17.34
N ASP A 274 5.34 16.65 -17.03
CA ASP A 274 6.06 17.42 -16.01
C ASP A 274 5.70 17.06 -14.55
N LYS A 275 4.82 16.07 -14.37
CA LYS A 275 4.34 15.54 -13.06
C LYS A 275 3.51 16.56 -12.27
N THR A 276 2.96 17.56 -12.93
CA THR A 276 2.08 18.56 -12.31
C THR A 276 0.63 18.43 -12.82
N PRO A 277 -0.38 18.80 -12.02
CA PRO A 277 -1.77 18.87 -12.49
C PRO A 277 -1.96 19.91 -13.63
N PRO A 278 -2.84 19.62 -14.61
CA PRO A 278 -3.68 18.41 -14.71
C PRO A 278 -2.92 17.20 -15.26
N ALA A 279 -3.24 16.01 -14.71
CA ALA A 279 -2.66 14.79 -15.24
C ALA A 279 -3.25 14.41 -16.61
N PRO A 280 -2.44 13.85 -17.54
CA PRO A 280 -2.95 13.37 -18.81
C PRO A 280 -3.83 12.13 -18.62
N ALA A 281 -4.76 11.90 -19.54
CA ALA A 281 -5.52 10.67 -19.60
C ALA A 281 -4.61 9.52 -20.05
N LEU A 282 -4.83 8.33 -19.45
CA LEU A 282 -4.11 7.12 -19.85
C LEU A 282 -4.77 6.53 -21.12
N PRO A 283 -4.01 6.04 -22.09
CA PRO A 283 -4.55 5.23 -23.18
C PRO A 283 -5.21 3.96 -22.64
N ASP A 284 -6.26 3.50 -23.33
CA ASP A 284 -7.00 2.28 -22.96
C ASP A 284 -6.12 1.05 -22.80
N GLU A 285 -5.06 0.95 -23.60
CA GLU A 285 -4.06 -0.12 -23.48
C GLU A 285 -3.32 -0.09 -22.14
N VAL A 286 -2.90 1.10 -21.69
CA VAL A 286 -2.22 1.29 -20.40
C VAL A 286 -3.17 0.95 -19.25
N VAL A 287 -4.43 1.39 -19.33
CA VAL A 287 -5.48 1.08 -18.35
C VAL A 287 -5.70 -0.44 -18.27
N ARG A 288 -5.86 -1.10 -19.42
CA ARG A 288 -6.11 -2.54 -19.50
C ARG A 288 -4.94 -3.36 -18.95
N GLN A 289 -3.72 -3.04 -19.35
CA GLN A 289 -2.53 -3.75 -18.88
C GLN A 289 -2.30 -3.53 -17.38
N THR A 290 -2.52 -2.32 -16.87
CA THR A 290 -2.44 -2.03 -15.44
C THR A 290 -3.45 -2.88 -14.67
N SER A 291 -4.73 -2.92 -15.11
CA SER A 291 -5.76 -3.77 -14.49
C SER A 291 -5.35 -5.25 -14.50
N ALA A 292 -4.82 -5.75 -15.62
CA ALA A 292 -4.36 -7.13 -15.73
C ALA A 292 -3.24 -7.46 -14.73
N ARG A 293 -2.25 -6.58 -14.56
CA ARG A 293 -1.14 -6.75 -13.61
C ARG A 293 -1.62 -6.80 -12.16
N TYR A 294 -2.56 -5.92 -11.76
CA TYR A 294 -3.13 -5.95 -10.42
C TYR A 294 -3.85 -7.26 -10.14
N ARG A 295 -4.67 -7.74 -11.09
CA ARG A 295 -5.39 -9.01 -10.97
C ARG A 295 -4.44 -10.21 -10.97
N GLU A 296 -3.36 -10.16 -11.74
CA GLU A 296 -2.33 -11.21 -11.78
C GLU A 296 -1.66 -11.35 -10.42
N ALA A 297 -1.21 -10.24 -9.82
CA ALA A 297 -0.65 -10.25 -8.47
C ALA A 297 -1.62 -10.86 -7.45
N TYR A 298 -2.90 -10.49 -7.51
CA TYR A 298 -3.93 -11.06 -6.64
C TYR A 298 -4.02 -12.58 -6.79
N ARG A 299 -4.16 -13.09 -8.02
CA ARG A 299 -4.28 -14.53 -8.28
C ARG A 299 -3.04 -15.30 -7.81
N MET A 300 -1.86 -14.78 -8.07
CA MET A 300 -0.62 -15.44 -7.66
C MET A 300 -0.52 -15.55 -6.15
N LEU A 301 -0.85 -14.48 -5.41
CA LEU A 301 -0.73 -14.47 -3.95
C LEU A 301 -1.83 -15.29 -3.26
N THR A 302 -3.07 -15.21 -3.75
CA THR A 302 -4.20 -15.89 -3.10
C THR A 302 -4.45 -17.31 -3.61
N GLY A 303 -3.98 -17.63 -4.80
CA GLY A 303 -4.20 -18.94 -5.43
C GLY A 303 -5.60 -19.09 -6.05
N THR A 304 -6.34 -17.97 -6.27
CA THR A 304 -7.74 -17.98 -6.77
C THR A 304 -7.87 -17.33 -8.14
#